data_c37c129307edba652518c0aaf42dd709
#
_entry.id   c37c129307edba652518c0aaf42dd709
#
_cell.length_a   1.000
_cell.length_b   1.000
_cell.length_c   1.000
_cell.angle_alpha   90.00
_cell.angle_beta   90.00
_cell.angle_gamma   90.00
#
_symmetry.space_group_name_H-M   'P 1'
#
loop_
_entity.id
_entity.type
_entity.pdbx_description
1 polymer ?
#
loop_
_entity_poly.entity_id
_entity_poly.type
_entity_poly.pdbx_seq_one_letter_code
_entity_poly.pdbx_strand_id
1 'polypeptide(L)'
;MALQLDILVVPTYNTLTLGIADASIYPTNPPVVSSPTIEITVPGFDVVSLPFNVNDFNIFNSLSLGLTTFGQPLLPLPDGVYKLKYTVAPGYENFVEKTIIRVEQLQEKFDEAFMKLDMMECDRAIKTQQKVDLNTIYFFIQGAIAAANNCAVDTANKLYVQANNMLNNFIKSNCGCSGNNYIVNFY
;
A
#
# COMPACT_ATOMS: atom_id res chain seq x y z
N MET A 1 31.02 -7.14 -8.74
CA MET A 1 30.06 -6.17 -9.29
C MET A 1 28.74 -6.45 -8.59
N ALA A 2 28.23 -5.50 -7.81
CA ALA A 2 26.93 -5.70 -7.16
C ALA A 2 25.84 -5.60 -8.24
N LEU A 3 24.99 -6.61 -8.35
CA LEU A 3 23.80 -6.56 -9.20
C LEU A 3 22.87 -5.46 -8.66
N GLN A 4 22.66 -4.41 -9.43
CA GLN A 4 21.67 -3.39 -9.15
C GLN A 4 20.38 -3.72 -9.93
N LEU A 5 19.64 -4.70 -9.43
CA LEU A 5 18.28 -4.96 -9.90
C LEU A 5 17.29 -4.22 -9.00
N ASP A 6 16.28 -3.62 -9.58
CA ASP A 6 15.17 -3.05 -8.83
C ASP A 6 13.85 -3.63 -9.32
N ILE A 7 12.91 -3.82 -8.42
CA ILE A 7 11.55 -4.24 -8.74
C ILE A 7 10.75 -2.97 -9.05
N LEU A 8 10.37 -2.81 -10.31
CA LEU A 8 9.46 -1.78 -10.73
C LEU A 8 8.04 -2.14 -10.30
N VAL A 9 7.34 -1.17 -9.73
CA VAL A 9 5.95 -1.33 -9.30
C VAL A 9 5.11 -0.27 -9.99
N VAL A 10 4.09 -0.73 -10.70
CA VAL A 10 3.05 0.15 -11.24
C VAL A 10 1.80 -0.02 -10.38
N PRO A 11 1.46 0.96 -9.55
CA PRO A 11 0.30 0.88 -8.68
C PRO A 11 -0.98 1.00 -9.51
N THR A 12 -1.89 0.06 -9.31
CA THR A 12 -3.28 0.15 -9.76
C THR A 12 -4.19 -0.28 -8.62
N TYR A 13 -5.42 0.19 -8.61
CA TYR A 13 -6.36 -0.02 -7.51
C TYR A 13 -6.59 -1.50 -7.17
N ASN A 14 -6.63 -2.35 -8.18
CA ASN A 14 -7.01 -3.76 -8.03
C ASN A 14 -5.89 -4.74 -8.34
N THR A 15 -4.71 -4.27 -8.77
CA THR A 15 -3.62 -5.14 -9.19
C THR A 15 -2.28 -4.63 -8.67
N LEU A 16 -1.34 -5.56 -8.50
CA LEU A 16 0.06 -5.29 -8.26
C LEU A 16 0.82 -5.66 -9.55
N THR A 17 1.22 -4.66 -10.32
CA THR A 17 1.99 -4.88 -11.55
C THR A 17 3.46 -4.69 -11.25
N LEU A 18 4.25 -5.74 -11.46
CA LEU A 18 5.66 -5.80 -11.13
C LEU A 18 6.49 -6.09 -12.37
N GLY A 19 7.65 -5.45 -12.46
CA GLY A 19 8.68 -5.75 -13.45
C GLY A 19 10.06 -5.67 -12.80
N ILE A 20 11.07 -6.22 -13.45
CA ILE A 20 12.46 -6.07 -13.06
C ILE A 20 13.09 -4.95 -13.88
N ALA A 21 13.63 -3.92 -13.19
CA ALA A 21 14.42 -2.89 -13.84
C ALA A 21 15.81 -3.43 -14.14
N ASP A 22 16.31 -3.12 -15.32
CA ASP A 22 17.66 -3.42 -15.77
C ASP A 22 18.02 -4.91 -15.85
N ALA A 23 17.26 -5.63 -16.69
CA ALA A 23 17.55 -7.02 -17.06
C ALA A 23 18.92 -7.20 -17.77
N SER A 24 19.60 -6.12 -18.16
CA SER A 24 20.93 -6.13 -18.80
C SER A 24 22.03 -6.64 -17.85
N ILE A 25 21.77 -6.70 -16.56
CA ILE A 25 22.71 -7.20 -15.55
C ILE A 25 22.58 -8.72 -15.32
N TYR A 26 21.67 -9.39 -16.00
CA TYR A 26 21.66 -10.85 -16.01
C TYR A 26 23.03 -11.35 -16.53
N PRO A 27 23.70 -12.23 -15.77
CA PRO A 27 24.90 -12.87 -16.30
C PRO A 27 24.55 -13.48 -17.65
N THR A 28 25.40 -13.30 -18.64
CA THR A 28 25.23 -13.78 -20.04
C THR A 28 24.94 -15.27 -20.16
N ASN A 29 25.03 -16.01 -19.06
CA ASN A 29 24.56 -17.37 -18.86
C ASN A 29 23.95 -17.48 -17.44
N PRO A 30 22.76 -16.94 -17.19
CA PRO A 30 22.08 -17.33 -15.97
C PRO A 30 21.87 -18.85 -16.03
N PRO A 31 22.08 -19.58 -14.94
CA PRO A 31 21.61 -20.94 -14.87
C PRO A 31 20.12 -20.89 -15.22
N VAL A 32 19.70 -21.76 -16.14
CA VAL A 32 18.31 -21.79 -16.62
C VAL A 32 17.44 -22.04 -15.40
N VAL A 33 16.87 -20.97 -14.85
CA VAL A 33 15.88 -21.05 -13.78
C VAL A 33 14.62 -21.53 -14.46
N SER A 34 14.29 -22.78 -14.25
CA SER A 34 13.14 -23.43 -14.93
C SER A 34 11.81 -22.78 -14.54
N SER A 35 11.77 -22.02 -13.44
CA SER A 35 10.54 -21.37 -12.94
C SER A 35 10.91 -20.25 -11.94
N PRO A 36 11.27 -19.06 -12.39
CA PRO A 36 11.53 -17.95 -11.49
C PRO A 36 10.25 -17.59 -10.72
N THR A 37 10.41 -17.30 -9.45
CA THR A 37 9.31 -16.92 -8.55
C THR A 37 9.61 -15.61 -7.83
N ILE A 38 8.56 -14.89 -7.47
CA ILE A 38 8.61 -13.77 -6.55
C ILE A 38 7.83 -14.10 -5.30
N GLU A 39 8.41 -13.82 -4.14
CA GLU A 39 7.73 -13.89 -2.85
C GLU A 39 7.10 -12.52 -2.57
N ILE A 40 5.81 -12.53 -2.27
CA ILE A 40 5.03 -11.33 -1.96
C ILE A 40 4.44 -11.51 -0.56
N THR A 41 4.84 -10.64 0.38
CA THR A 41 4.21 -10.54 1.69
C THR A 41 3.08 -9.53 1.59
N VAL A 42 1.85 -9.99 1.73
CA VAL A 42 0.64 -9.15 1.67
C VAL A 42 0.24 -8.74 3.09
N PRO A 43 -0.15 -7.47 3.35
CA PRO A 43 -0.57 -7.04 4.68
C PRO A 43 -1.73 -7.88 5.23
N GLY A 44 -1.53 -8.48 6.41
CA GLY A 44 -2.54 -9.32 7.07
C GLY A 44 -2.71 -10.74 6.52
N PHE A 45 -1.84 -11.17 5.59
CA PHE A 45 -1.86 -12.50 4.99
C PHE A 45 -0.47 -13.14 5.04
N ASP A 46 -0.41 -14.42 4.76
CA ASP A 46 0.85 -15.16 4.64
C ASP A 46 1.63 -14.75 3.38
N VAL A 47 2.91 -15.11 3.37
CA VAL A 47 3.77 -14.92 2.21
C VAL A 47 3.30 -15.81 1.06
N VAL A 48 3.11 -15.21 -0.11
CA VAL A 48 2.70 -15.90 -1.32
C VAL A 48 3.90 -15.97 -2.27
N SER A 49 4.20 -17.17 -2.78
CA SER A 49 5.24 -17.37 -3.81
C SER A 49 4.56 -17.64 -5.15
N LEU A 50 4.85 -16.79 -6.12
CA LEU A 50 4.18 -16.80 -7.43
C LEU A 50 5.19 -16.89 -8.58
N PRO A 51 4.82 -17.54 -9.71
CA PRO A 51 5.63 -17.49 -10.93
C PRO A 51 5.88 -16.05 -11.36
N PHE A 52 7.09 -15.78 -11.82
CA PHE A 52 7.51 -14.45 -12.24
C PHE A 52 8.27 -14.50 -13.56
N ASN A 53 7.78 -13.80 -14.56
CA ASN A 53 8.48 -13.68 -15.85
C ASN A 53 9.34 -12.40 -15.81
N VAL A 54 10.66 -12.56 -15.89
CA VAL A 54 11.61 -11.44 -15.80
C VAL A 54 11.65 -10.53 -17.01
N ASN A 55 11.10 -10.96 -18.14
CA ASN A 55 11.13 -10.20 -19.39
C ASN A 55 9.87 -9.34 -19.59
N ASP A 56 8.88 -9.48 -18.70
CA ASP A 56 7.59 -8.82 -18.83
C ASP A 56 7.12 -8.23 -17.49
N PHE A 57 6.10 -7.38 -17.56
CA PHE A 57 5.37 -6.97 -16.37
C PHE A 57 4.42 -8.09 -15.94
N ASN A 58 4.57 -8.51 -14.70
CA ASN A 58 3.72 -9.51 -14.08
C ASN A 58 2.59 -8.80 -13.33
N ILE A 59 1.36 -9.22 -13.58
CA ILE A 59 0.16 -8.61 -12.99
C ILE A 59 -0.44 -9.60 -11.99
N PHE A 60 -0.45 -9.21 -10.72
CA PHE A 60 -1.03 -9.98 -9.63
C PHE A 60 -2.30 -9.28 -9.13
N ASN A 61 -3.39 -10.00 -9.07
CA ASN A 61 -4.66 -9.54 -8.50
C ASN A 61 -4.99 -10.32 -7.22
N SER A 62 -6.09 -9.98 -6.58
CA SER A 62 -6.51 -10.65 -5.35
C SER A 62 -6.63 -12.17 -5.50
N LEU A 63 -7.10 -12.65 -6.65
CA LEU A 63 -7.25 -14.08 -6.88
C LEU A 63 -5.90 -14.77 -7.01
N SER A 64 -4.95 -14.22 -7.78
CA SER A 64 -3.61 -14.77 -7.92
C SER A 64 -2.80 -14.71 -6.62
N LEU A 65 -3.10 -13.72 -5.75
CA LEU A 65 -2.52 -13.60 -4.42
C LEU A 65 -3.21 -14.49 -3.37
N GLY A 66 -4.25 -15.25 -3.76
CA GLY A 66 -5.02 -16.08 -2.83
C GLY A 66 -5.90 -15.29 -1.85
N LEU A 67 -6.13 -14.00 -2.12
CA LEU A 67 -6.93 -13.13 -1.28
C LEU A 67 -8.40 -13.26 -1.65
N THR A 68 -9.10 -14.13 -0.95
CA THR A 68 -10.51 -14.38 -1.22
C THR A 68 -11.33 -14.31 0.08
N THR A 69 -12.58 -13.87 -0.06
CA THR A 69 -13.58 -13.96 0.99
C THR A 69 -14.77 -14.73 0.44
N PHE A 70 -15.16 -15.85 1.08
CA PHE A 70 -16.20 -16.75 0.59
C PHE A 70 -16.01 -17.18 -0.87
N GLY A 71 -14.75 -17.40 -1.30
CA GLY A 71 -14.40 -17.81 -2.66
C GLY A 71 -14.48 -16.69 -3.71
N GLN A 72 -14.77 -15.46 -3.32
CA GLN A 72 -14.73 -14.29 -4.20
C GLN A 72 -13.44 -13.50 -3.98
N PRO A 73 -12.87 -12.91 -5.05
CA PRO A 73 -11.69 -12.05 -4.92
C PRO A 73 -11.92 -10.91 -3.92
N LEU A 74 -10.98 -10.69 -3.02
CA LEU A 74 -11.00 -9.53 -2.13
C LEU A 74 -10.59 -8.30 -2.92
N LEU A 75 -11.53 -7.39 -3.18
CA LEU A 75 -11.32 -6.15 -3.92
C LEU A 75 -11.73 -4.94 -3.06
N PRO A 76 -10.97 -3.86 -3.09
CA PRO A 76 -9.64 -3.71 -3.70
C PRO A 76 -8.54 -4.48 -2.95
N LEU A 77 -7.31 -4.48 -3.48
CA LEU A 77 -6.16 -5.03 -2.74
C LEU A 77 -6.00 -4.29 -1.41
N PRO A 78 -5.67 -4.99 -0.31
CA PRO A 78 -5.60 -4.37 1.00
C PRO A 78 -4.51 -3.31 1.07
N ASP A 79 -4.80 -2.23 1.78
CA ASP A 79 -3.81 -1.22 2.13
C ASP A 79 -2.82 -1.76 3.15
N GLY A 80 -1.62 -1.19 3.16
CA GLY A 80 -0.54 -1.51 4.08
C GLY A 80 0.79 -1.74 3.38
N VAL A 81 1.75 -2.28 4.11
CA VAL A 81 3.12 -2.46 3.64
C VAL A 81 3.30 -3.85 3.05
N TYR A 82 3.68 -3.88 1.77
CA TYR A 82 4.03 -5.08 1.01
C TYR A 82 5.55 -5.24 0.97
N LYS A 83 6.01 -6.47 1.16
CA LYS A 83 7.41 -6.84 0.92
C LYS A 83 7.47 -7.74 -0.31
N LEU A 84 8.36 -7.43 -1.21
CA LEU A 84 8.60 -8.14 -2.44
C LEU A 84 10.02 -8.68 -2.40
N LYS A 85 10.19 -9.98 -2.66
CA LYS A 85 11.50 -10.61 -2.72
C LYS A 85 11.58 -11.47 -3.96
N TYR A 86 12.50 -11.12 -4.84
CA TYR A 86 12.82 -11.91 -6.02
C TYR A 86 14.17 -12.58 -5.83
N THR A 87 14.21 -13.90 -5.97
CA THR A 87 15.43 -14.67 -5.93
C THR A 87 15.93 -14.91 -7.36
N VAL A 88 17.12 -14.42 -7.67
CA VAL A 88 17.68 -14.41 -9.03
C VAL A 88 17.84 -15.83 -9.61
N ALA A 89 18.23 -16.79 -8.78
CA ALA A 89 18.26 -18.21 -9.17
C ALA A 89 18.31 -19.09 -7.91
N PRO A 90 17.76 -20.33 -7.93
CA PRO A 90 17.94 -21.30 -6.86
C PRO A 90 19.42 -21.57 -6.62
N GLY A 91 19.87 -21.44 -5.37
CA GLY A 91 21.28 -21.65 -5.02
C GLY A 91 22.18 -20.41 -5.17
N TYR A 92 21.65 -19.31 -5.65
CA TYR A 92 22.30 -18.00 -5.56
C TYR A 92 21.81 -17.30 -4.30
N GLU A 93 22.72 -16.80 -3.47
CA GLU A 93 22.38 -15.99 -2.27
C GLU A 93 21.91 -14.56 -2.65
N ASN A 94 21.90 -14.24 -3.95
CA ASN A 94 21.48 -12.93 -4.42
C ASN A 94 19.97 -12.87 -4.61
N PHE A 95 19.36 -11.97 -3.89
CA PHE A 95 17.94 -11.63 -4.02
C PHE A 95 17.78 -10.10 -4.10
N VAL A 96 16.68 -9.69 -4.68
CA VAL A 96 16.26 -8.29 -4.68
C VAL A 96 15.05 -8.17 -3.78
N GLU A 97 15.13 -7.30 -2.79
CA GLU A 97 14.00 -6.97 -1.93
C GLU A 97 13.54 -5.56 -2.20
N LYS A 98 12.24 -5.38 -2.20
CA LYS A 98 11.59 -4.06 -2.25
C LYS A 98 10.43 -4.02 -1.29
N THR A 99 10.33 -2.89 -0.63
CA THR A 99 9.17 -2.56 0.21
C THR A 99 8.35 -1.49 -0.49
N ILE A 100 7.06 -1.69 -0.56
CA ILE A 100 6.11 -0.70 -1.05
C ILE A 100 4.97 -0.56 -0.05
N ILE A 101 4.27 0.58 -0.09
CA ILE A 101 3.05 0.78 0.68
C ILE A 101 1.89 1.11 -0.26
N ARG A 102 0.73 0.55 0.05
CA ARG A 102 -0.55 0.90 -0.57
C ARG A 102 -1.36 1.69 0.44
N VAL A 103 -1.91 2.79 0.00
CA VAL A 103 -2.71 3.70 0.84
C VAL A 103 -3.97 4.18 0.12
N GLU A 104 -4.35 3.52 -0.96
CA GLU A 104 -5.42 3.97 -1.84
C GLU A 104 -6.76 4.07 -1.11
N GLN A 105 -7.12 3.05 -0.31
CA GLN A 105 -8.35 3.06 0.47
C GLN A 105 -8.30 4.10 1.60
N LEU A 106 -7.14 4.23 2.25
CA LEU A 106 -6.92 5.23 3.29
C LEU A 106 -6.99 6.64 2.72
N GLN A 107 -6.41 6.86 1.53
CA GLN A 107 -6.45 8.13 0.83
C GLN A 107 -7.88 8.48 0.41
N GLU A 108 -8.63 7.52 -0.15
CA GLU A 108 -10.02 7.72 -0.53
C GLU A 108 -10.89 8.14 0.67
N LYS A 109 -10.75 7.45 1.80
CA LYS A 109 -11.44 7.84 3.05
C LYS A 109 -11.03 9.22 3.55
N PHE A 110 -9.76 9.56 3.41
CA PHE A 110 -9.24 10.88 3.77
C PHE A 110 -9.87 11.96 2.89
N ASP A 111 -9.88 11.76 1.57
CA ASP A 111 -10.44 12.70 0.61
C ASP A 111 -11.94 12.89 0.83
N GLU A 112 -12.69 11.82 1.11
CA GLU A 112 -14.09 11.89 1.49
C GLU A 112 -14.30 12.70 2.78
N ALA A 113 -13.49 12.46 3.82
CA ALA A 113 -13.57 13.20 5.08
C ALA A 113 -13.29 14.68 4.87
N PHE A 114 -12.30 15.00 4.04
CA PHE A 114 -11.95 16.38 3.71
C PHE A 114 -13.07 17.09 2.94
N MET A 115 -13.63 16.45 1.90
CA MET A 115 -14.75 17.02 1.14
C MET A 115 -15.98 17.23 2.02
N LYS A 116 -16.33 16.27 2.87
CA LYS A 116 -17.44 16.39 3.79
C LYS A 116 -17.27 17.57 4.75
N LEU A 117 -16.07 17.68 5.34
CA LEU A 117 -15.76 18.82 6.21
C LEU A 117 -15.88 20.16 5.47
N ASP A 118 -15.49 20.22 4.20
CA ASP A 118 -15.56 21.46 3.43
C ASP A 118 -17.01 21.89 3.12
N MET A 119 -17.90 20.91 2.93
CA MET A 119 -19.33 21.13 2.68
C MET A 119 -20.14 21.44 3.96
N MET A 120 -19.61 21.14 5.14
CA MET A 120 -20.35 21.34 6.40
C MET A 120 -20.44 22.82 6.79
N GLU A 121 -21.63 23.24 7.20
CA GLU A 121 -21.84 24.54 7.84
C GLU A 121 -21.48 24.46 9.33
N CYS A 122 -20.23 24.71 9.65
CA CYS A 122 -19.70 24.70 11.01
C CYS A 122 -19.19 26.08 11.40
N ASP A 123 -19.10 26.33 12.71
CA ASP A 123 -18.35 27.46 13.22
C ASP A 123 -16.93 27.47 12.62
N ARG A 124 -16.47 28.66 12.25
CA ARG A 124 -15.19 28.83 11.53
C ARG A 124 -14.00 28.32 12.36
N ALA A 125 -14.03 28.52 13.68
CA ALA A 125 -12.93 28.08 14.54
C ALA A 125 -12.89 26.55 14.61
N ILE A 126 -14.04 25.89 14.74
CA ILE A 126 -14.17 24.43 14.77
C ILE A 126 -13.71 23.86 13.42
N LYS A 127 -14.18 24.41 12.31
CA LYS A 127 -13.78 23.96 10.95
C LYS A 127 -12.28 24.11 10.73
N THR A 128 -11.69 25.19 11.22
CA THR A 128 -10.25 25.41 11.13
C THR A 128 -9.47 24.36 11.93
N GLN A 129 -9.88 24.05 13.16
CA GLN A 129 -9.24 23.02 13.98
C GLN A 129 -9.32 21.64 13.30
N GLN A 130 -10.49 21.29 12.79
CA GLN A 130 -10.68 20.01 12.09
C GLN A 130 -9.83 19.89 10.81
N LYS A 131 -9.62 20.99 10.08
CA LYS A 131 -8.67 21.01 8.95
C LYS A 131 -7.23 20.79 9.41
N VAL A 132 -6.83 21.31 10.56
CA VAL A 132 -5.51 21.05 11.16
C VAL A 132 -5.36 19.57 11.53
N ASP A 133 -6.41 18.99 12.13
CA ASP A 133 -6.40 17.56 12.48
C ASP A 133 -6.29 16.67 11.24
N LEU A 134 -7.03 16.95 10.16
CA LEU A 134 -6.90 16.24 8.89
C LEU A 134 -5.52 16.41 8.26
N ASN A 135 -4.95 17.62 8.28
CA ASN A 135 -3.60 17.83 7.78
C ASN A 135 -2.56 17.02 8.57
N THR A 136 -2.75 16.88 9.88
CA THR A 136 -1.89 16.02 10.71
C THR A 136 -1.96 14.56 10.24
N ILE A 137 -3.17 14.05 9.98
CA ILE A 137 -3.36 12.69 9.43
C ILE A 137 -2.65 12.53 8.08
N TYR A 138 -2.77 13.54 7.20
CA TYR A 138 -2.08 13.54 5.90
C TYR A 138 -0.56 13.43 6.06
N PHE A 139 0.04 14.13 7.01
CA PHE A 139 1.48 14.02 7.27
C PHE A 139 1.89 12.60 7.70
N PHE A 140 1.07 11.90 8.47
CA PHE A 140 1.33 10.49 8.81
C PHE A 140 1.25 9.58 7.58
N ILE A 141 0.30 9.79 6.68
CA ILE A 141 0.19 9.05 5.41
C ILE A 141 1.46 9.27 4.58
N GLN A 142 1.87 10.52 4.38
CA GLN A 142 3.08 10.86 3.61
C GLN A 142 4.35 10.32 4.28
N GLY A 143 4.41 10.36 5.61
CA GLY A 143 5.50 9.78 6.38
C GLY A 143 5.60 8.26 6.21
N ALA A 144 4.48 7.56 6.15
CA ALA A 144 4.44 6.11 5.90
C ALA A 144 4.97 5.77 4.50
N ILE A 145 4.56 6.53 3.49
CA ILE A 145 5.04 6.38 2.10
C ILE A 145 6.57 6.62 2.03
N ALA A 146 7.04 7.70 2.65
CA ALA A 146 8.47 8.03 2.67
C ALA A 146 9.28 6.95 3.40
N ALA A 147 8.79 6.41 4.51
CA ALA A 147 9.44 5.35 5.25
C ALA A 147 9.52 4.04 4.43
N ALA A 148 8.45 3.68 3.71
CA ALA A 148 8.45 2.52 2.83
C ALA A 148 9.46 2.67 1.69
N ASN A 149 9.52 3.86 1.06
CA ASN A 149 10.47 4.16 -0.01
C ASN A 149 11.94 4.09 0.47
N ASN A 150 12.17 4.28 1.76
CA ASN A 150 13.48 4.12 2.41
C ASN A 150 13.68 2.73 3.04
N CYS A 151 12.87 1.75 2.69
CA CYS A 151 12.90 0.37 3.22
C CYS A 151 12.77 0.29 4.76
N ALA A 152 12.28 1.34 5.42
CA ALA A 152 12.03 1.39 6.86
C ALA A 152 10.65 0.78 7.20
N VAL A 153 10.51 -0.53 7.01
CA VAL A 153 9.25 -1.28 7.07
C VAL A 153 8.48 -1.07 8.36
N ASP A 154 9.15 -1.20 9.50
CA ASP A 154 8.49 -1.05 10.81
C ASP A 154 7.99 0.37 11.05
N THR A 155 8.74 1.37 10.57
CA THR A 155 8.34 2.77 10.64
C THR A 155 7.14 3.03 9.73
N ALA A 156 7.16 2.50 8.50
CA ALA A 156 6.06 2.61 7.56
C ALA A 156 4.77 2.00 8.13
N ASN A 157 4.85 0.80 8.70
CA ASN A 157 3.71 0.15 9.34
C ASN A 157 3.16 0.95 10.52
N LYS A 158 4.03 1.46 11.40
CA LYS A 158 3.60 2.26 12.57
C LYS A 158 2.87 3.52 12.12
N LEU A 159 3.43 4.26 11.16
CA LEU A 159 2.84 5.49 10.67
C LEU A 159 1.52 5.23 9.93
N TYR A 160 1.44 4.17 9.13
CA TYR A 160 0.21 3.75 8.48
C TYR A 160 -0.91 3.43 9.48
N VAL A 161 -0.63 2.58 10.48
CA VAL A 161 -1.60 2.22 11.52
C VAL A 161 -2.05 3.45 12.30
N GLN A 162 -1.12 4.36 12.60
CA GLN A 162 -1.45 5.60 13.29
C GLN A 162 -2.36 6.49 12.44
N ALA A 163 -2.06 6.70 11.16
CA ALA A 163 -2.89 7.47 10.24
C ALA A 163 -4.30 6.89 10.13
N ASN A 164 -4.41 5.57 9.95
CA ASN A 164 -5.69 4.88 9.83
C ASN A 164 -6.54 5.01 11.12
N ASN A 165 -5.92 4.85 12.29
CA ASN A 165 -6.62 5.00 13.58
C ASN A 165 -7.07 6.44 13.79
N MET A 166 -6.22 7.43 13.50
CA MET A 166 -6.57 8.84 13.61
C MET A 166 -7.73 9.20 12.68
N LEU A 167 -7.70 8.74 11.43
CA LEU A 167 -8.77 8.99 10.47
C LEU A 167 -10.09 8.33 10.89
N ASN A 168 -10.04 7.09 11.34
CA ASN A 168 -11.23 6.40 11.85
C ASN A 168 -11.82 7.09 13.07
N ASN A 169 -10.99 7.61 13.97
CA ASN A 169 -11.44 8.39 15.11
C ASN A 169 -12.02 9.74 14.68
N PHE A 170 -11.41 10.43 13.73
CA PHE A 170 -11.91 11.66 13.15
C PHE A 170 -13.29 11.49 12.53
N ILE A 171 -13.48 10.41 11.77
CA ILE A 171 -14.76 10.08 11.12
C ILE A 171 -15.84 9.75 12.17
N LYS A 172 -15.47 9.06 13.26
CA LYS A 172 -16.40 8.68 14.34
C LYS A 172 -16.74 9.84 15.29
N SER A 173 -15.78 10.71 15.55
CA SER A 173 -16.04 11.94 16.30
C SER A 173 -16.87 12.83 15.39
N ASN A 174 -18.21 12.75 15.53
CA ASN A 174 -19.12 13.65 14.84
C ASN A 174 -18.51 15.04 14.84
N CYS A 175 -18.28 15.60 13.67
CA CYS A 175 -17.92 17.00 13.55
C CYS A 175 -19.02 17.77 14.27
N GLY A 176 -18.77 18.13 15.55
CA GLY A 176 -19.76 18.78 16.41
C GLY A 176 -20.03 20.21 15.96
N CYS A 177 -20.72 20.33 14.83
CA CYS A 177 -21.40 21.55 14.47
C CYS A 177 -22.58 21.65 15.41
N SER A 178 -22.47 22.51 16.42
CA SER A 178 -23.50 22.70 17.42
C SER A 178 -24.81 23.13 16.76
N GLY A 179 -25.81 22.29 16.79
CA GLY A 179 -27.17 22.70 16.44
C GLY A 179 -28.08 21.61 15.93
N ASN A 180 -27.61 20.67 15.18
CA ASN A 180 -28.42 19.52 14.74
C ASN A 180 -27.55 18.28 14.63
N ASN A 181 -27.95 17.22 15.31
CA ASN A 181 -27.37 15.88 15.21
C ASN A 181 -27.56 15.33 13.80
N TYR A 182 -26.75 15.76 12.85
CA TYR A 182 -26.62 15.05 11.58
C TYR A 182 -25.66 13.89 11.81
N ILE A 183 -26.23 12.72 12.07
CA ILE A 183 -25.51 11.45 12.00
C ILE A 183 -25.12 11.27 10.54
N VAL A 184 -23.87 11.55 10.21
CA VAL A 184 -23.34 11.18 8.91
C VAL A 184 -23.03 9.69 8.98
N ASN A 185 -23.96 8.87 8.52
CA ASN A 185 -23.73 7.44 8.36
C ASN A 185 -22.75 7.27 7.19
N PHE A 186 -21.54 6.83 7.51
CA PHE A 186 -20.60 6.31 6.52
C PHE A 186 -21.02 4.86 6.22
N TYR A 187 -21.48 4.62 5.02
CA TYR A 187 -21.75 3.28 4.48
C TYR A 187 -20.49 2.74 3.81
#